data_0abd66c9cf5696cc68966a94f32a67cf
#
_entry.id   0abd66c9cf5696cc68966a94f32a67cf
#
_cell.length_a   1.000
_cell.length_b   1.000
_cell.length_c   1.000
_cell.angle_alpha   90.00
_cell.angle_beta   90.00
_cell.angle_gamma   90.00
#
_symmetry.space_group_name_H-M   'P 1'
#
loop_
_entity.id
_entity.type
_entity.pdbx_description
1 polymer ?
#
loop_
_entity_poly.entity_id
_entity_poly.type
_entity_poly.pdbx_seq_one_letter_code
_entity_poly.pdbx_strand_id
1 'polypeptide(L)'
;MFLVDDFASFRPATFADIPRIAEIHIAGWETAYRGLIDDAALSERTLEKRVELWNEVLGGGDRFQNHSVHVAEVSGDIVGFAQSGPSDDPDVDPSTTINVFALYLDPEVRGQGVGRTLLDHVLDEASSAGKELATLYVLVGNDDAAVFYEKVGWESEPDVVKECLGDGYEAPQSRWRRALR
;
A
#
# COMPACT_ATOMS: atom_id res chain seq x y z
N MET A 1 -22.34 16.96 -5.65
CA MET A 1 -21.53 15.82 -5.19
C MET A 1 -20.82 15.30 -6.43
N PHE A 2 -19.64 15.82 -6.69
CA PHE A 2 -18.83 15.38 -7.83
C PHE A 2 -18.18 14.06 -7.46
N LEU A 3 -18.28 13.06 -8.34
CA LEU A 3 -17.59 11.78 -8.15
C LEU A 3 -16.09 12.02 -8.37
N VAL A 4 -15.26 11.64 -7.44
CA VAL A 4 -13.78 11.82 -7.48
C VAL A 4 -13.15 11.06 -8.66
N ASP A 5 -13.85 10.07 -9.19
CA ASP A 5 -13.42 9.30 -10.37
C ASP A 5 -13.17 10.16 -11.63
N ASP A 6 -13.77 11.36 -11.73
CA ASP A 6 -13.59 12.25 -12.88
C ASP A 6 -12.34 13.15 -12.77
N PHE A 7 -11.64 13.18 -11.62
CA PHE A 7 -10.58 14.17 -11.37
C PHE A 7 -9.28 13.59 -10.78
N ALA A 8 -9.23 12.31 -10.40
CA ALA A 8 -8.00 11.71 -9.93
C ALA A 8 -7.17 11.19 -11.11
N SER A 9 -5.90 11.55 -11.16
CA SER A 9 -4.91 10.95 -12.06
C SER A 9 -3.94 10.07 -11.31
N PHE A 10 -3.43 9.04 -11.99
CA PHE A 10 -2.50 8.08 -11.42
C PHE A 10 -1.24 8.04 -12.29
N ARG A 11 -0.09 8.04 -11.68
CA ARG A 11 1.19 7.96 -12.39
C ARG A 11 2.26 7.30 -11.53
N PRO A 12 3.34 6.79 -12.14
CA PRO A 12 4.53 6.39 -11.40
C PRO A 12 5.06 7.56 -10.56
N ALA A 13 5.51 7.24 -9.34
CA ALA A 13 6.14 8.19 -8.46
C ALA A 13 7.53 8.57 -8.96
N THR A 14 7.96 9.78 -8.66
CA THR A 14 9.31 10.30 -8.90
C THR A 14 9.98 10.68 -7.59
N PHE A 15 11.29 10.91 -7.61
CA PHE A 15 12.02 11.38 -6.42
C PHE A 15 11.49 12.71 -5.87
N ALA A 16 10.89 13.57 -6.71
CA ALA A 16 10.28 14.83 -6.28
C ALA A 16 9.03 14.62 -5.39
N ASP A 17 8.40 13.46 -5.48
CA ASP A 17 7.17 13.13 -4.75
C ASP A 17 7.46 12.60 -3.33
N ILE A 18 8.70 12.21 -3.06
CA ILE A 18 9.12 11.55 -1.80
C ILE A 18 8.68 12.32 -0.55
N PRO A 19 8.86 13.64 -0.43
CA PRO A 19 8.44 14.35 0.77
C PRO A 19 6.94 14.16 1.06
N ARG A 20 6.10 14.27 0.02
CA ARG A 20 4.66 14.12 0.18
C ARG A 20 4.24 12.68 0.44
N ILE A 21 4.86 11.71 -0.22
CA ILE A 21 4.65 10.27 0.06
C ILE A 21 5.00 9.96 1.52
N ALA A 22 6.11 10.49 2.03
CA ALA A 22 6.54 10.29 3.42
C ALA A 22 5.54 10.86 4.44
N GLU A 23 4.99 12.06 4.19
CA GLU A 23 3.95 12.68 5.02
C GLU A 23 2.67 11.82 5.05
N ILE A 24 2.17 11.40 3.88
CA ILE A 24 0.98 10.56 3.77
C ILE A 24 1.22 9.21 4.46
N HIS A 25 2.41 8.64 4.34
CA HIS A 25 2.76 7.37 4.98
C HIS A 25 2.68 7.47 6.51
N ILE A 26 3.25 8.53 7.10
CA ILE A 26 3.19 8.76 8.56
C ILE A 26 1.74 8.95 9.01
N ALA A 27 1.00 9.85 8.38
CA ALA A 27 -0.40 10.11 8.72
C ALA A 27 -1.27 8.86 8.56
N GLY A 28 -0.97 8.04 7.54
CA GLY A 28 -1.61 6.76 7.29
C GLY A 28 -1.37 5.76 8.42
N TRP A 29 -0.13 5.63 8.88
CA TRP A 29 0.22 4.76 10.01
C TRP A 29 -0.42 5.20 11.31
N GLU A 30 -0.35 6.48 11.62
CA GLU A 30 -1.01 7.03 12.81
C GLU A 30 -2.51 6.76 12.84
N THR A 31 -3.16 6.89 11.69
CA THR A 31 -4.60 6.67 11.61
C THR A 31 -4.97 5.18 11.63
N ALA A 32 -4.20 4.33 10.92
CA ALA A 32 -4.55 2.92 10.77
C ALA A 32 -4.16 2.07 11.99
N TYR A 33 -3.13 2.46 12.73
CA TYR A 33 -2.51 1.58 13.73
C TYR A 33 -2.53 2.14 15.15
N ARG A 34 -3.03 3.36 15.36
CA ARG A 34 -3.20 3.92 16.71
C ARG A 34 -4.13 3.02 17.53
N GLY A 35 -3.63 2.57 18.69
CA GLY A 35 -4.33 1.62 19.57
C GLY A 35 -4.20 0.14 19.14
N LEU A 36 -3.60 -0.15 17.99
CA LEU A 36 -3.29 -1.53 17.57
C LEU A 36 -1.82 -1.88 17.78
N ILE A 37 -0.93 -0.90 17.70
CA ILE A 37 0.51 -1.06 17.99
C ILE A 37 0.92 -0.04 19.05
N ASP A 38 2.11 -0.24 19.64
CA ASP A 38 2.66 0.63 20.67
C ASP A 38 2.88 2.07 20.14
N ASP A 39 2.45 3.08 20.88
CA ASP A 39 2.64 4.50 20.55
C ASP A 39 4.13 4.87 20.40
N ALA A 40 5.04 4.21 21.14
CA ALA A 40 6.47 4.39 20.97
C ALA A 40 6.92 3.97 19.58
N ALA A 41 6.42 2.84 19.08
CA ALA A 41 6.72 2.36 17.72
C ALA A 41 6.17 3.30 16.63
N LEU A 42 5.03 3.94 16.85
CA LEU A 42 4.52 4.98 15.95
C LEU A 42 5.42 6.23 15.95
N SER A 43 5.87 6.66 17.15
CA SER A 43 6.69 7.86 17.32
C SER A 43 8.11 7.73 16.71
N GLU A 44 8.62 6.52 16.57
CA GLU A 44 9.92 6.27 15.93
C GLU A 44 9.92 6.49 14.41
N ARG A 45 8.76 6.62 13.79
CA ARG A 45 8.58 6.81 12.36
C ARG A 45 8.65 8.30 11.98
N THR A 46 9.86 8.86 12.05
CA THR A 46 10.08 10.27 11.71
C THR A 46 10.01 10.50 10.20
N LEU A 47 9.78 11.76 9.82
CA LEU A 47 9.75 12.17 8.41
C LEU A 47 11.09 11.84 7.71
N GLU A 48 12.22 12.07 8.38
CA GLU A 48 13.56 11.77 7.86
C GLU A 48 13.71 10.30 7.52
N LYS A 49 13.35 9.39 8.45
CA LYS A 49 13.39 7.93 8.20
C LYS A 49 12.47 7.51 7.05
N ARG A 50 11.31 8.17 6.90
CA ARG A 50 10.41 7.88 5.77
C ARG A 50 10.98 8.37 4.44
N VAL A 51 11.58 9.54 4.42
CA VAL A 51 12.27 10.07 3.23
C VAL A 51 13.44 9.15 2.84
N GLU A 52 14.24 8.69 3.79
CA GLU A 52 15.32 7.73 3.54
C GLU A 52 14.78 6.42 2.93
N LEU A 53 13.74 5.83 3.53
CA LEU A 53 13.10 4.62 3.00
C LEU A 53 12.62 4.81 1.56
N TRP A 54 11.90 5.91 1.28
CA TRP A 54 11.36 6.15 -0.06
C TRP A 54 12.44 6.45 -1.11
N ASN A 55 13.59 7.02 -0.70
CA ASN A 55 14.76 7.12 -1.57
C ASN A 55 15.31 5.73 -1.93
N GLU A 56 15.38 4.79 -0.97
CA GLU A 56 15.77 3.40 -1.25
C GLU A 56 14.77 2.70 -2.18
N VAL A 57 13.47 2.84 -1.89
CA VAL A 57 12.40 2.20 -2.70
C VAL A 57 12.45 2.66 -4.14
N LEU A 58 12.43 3.97 -4.39
CA LEU A 58 12.46 4.54 -5.74
C LEU A 58 13.82 4.40 -6.43
N GLY A 59 14.90 4.31 -5.66
CA GLY A 59 16.25 4.03 -6.17
C GLY A 59 16.47 2.58 -6.58
N GLY A 60 15.52 1.68 -6.31
CA GLY A 60 15.66 0.25 -6.64
C GLY A 60 16.73 -0.44 -5.81
N GLY A 61 16.91 -0.06 -4.54
CA GLY A 61 17.81 -0.73 -3.61
C GLY A 61 17.58 -2.25 -3.57
N ASP A 62 18.56 -3.03 -3.13
CA ASP A 62 18.57 -4.51 -3.24
C ASP A 62 17.26 -5.18 -2.79
N ARG A 63 16.62 -4.63 -1.74
CA ARG A 63 15.32 -5.12 -1.22
C ARG A 63 14.10 -4.72 -2.07
N PHE A 64 14.25 -3.76 -2.96
CA PHE A 64 13.16 -3.14 -3.70
C PHE A 64 13.30 -3.29 -5.21
N GLN A 65 14.10 -4.26 -5.65
CA GLN A 65 14.21 -4.59 -7.06
C GLN A 65 12.84 -5.01 -7.62
N ASN A 66 12.47 -4.43 -8.77
CA ASN A 66 11.18 -4.64 -9.42
C ASN A 66 9.96 -4.19 -8.59
N HIS A 67 10.15 -3.32 -7.59
CA HIS A 67 9.03 -2.60 -6.98
C HIS A 67 8.61 -1.41 -7.83
N SER A 68 7.31 -1.13 -7.80
CA SER A 68 6.70 0.05 -8.41
C SER A 68 5.97 0.87 -7.36
N VAL A 69 6.02 2.19 -7.50
CA VAL A 69 5.26 3.11 -6.66
C VAL A 69 4.43 4.00 -7.56
N HIS A 70 3.12 4.06 -7.30
CA HIS A 70 2.20 4.95 -8.00
C HIS A 70 1.62 5.97 -7.03
N VAL A 71 1.44 7.19 -7.48
CA VAL A 71 0.76 8.25 -6.75
C VAL A 71 -0.59 8.54 -7.36
N ALA A 72 -1.54 8.93 -6.50
CA ALA A 72 -2.82 9.49 -6.88
C ALA A 72 -2.76 11.01 -6.72
N GLU A 73 -3.16 11.74 -7.76
CA GLU A 73 -3.23 13.20 -7.76
C GLU A 73 -4.67 13.67 -7.94
N VAL A 74 -5.07 14.65 -7.15
CA VAL A 74 -6.35 15.35 -7.26
C VAL A 74 -6.06 16.84 -7.33
N SER A 75 -6.49 17.50 -8.39
CA SER A 75 -6.23 18.94 -8.62
C SER A 75 -4.75 19.34 -8.61
N GLY A 76 -3.87 18.39 -8.94
CA GLY A 76 -2.41 18.59 -8.95
C GLY A 76 -1.69 18.30 -7.63
N ASP A 77 -2.43 17.98 -6.57
CA ASP A 77 -1.87 17.60 -5.27
C ASP A 77 -1.84 16.07 -5.12
N ILE A 78 -0.73 15.53 -4.62
CA ILE A 78 -0.63 14.11 -4.29
C ILE A 78 -1.46 13.85 -3.03
N VAL A 79 -2.43 12.95 -3.15
CA VAL A 79 -3.38 12.60 -2.08
C VAL A 79 -3.29 11.14 -1.66
N GLY A 80 -2.46 10.34 -2.30
CA GLY A 80 -2.27 8.94 -1.95
C GLY A 80 -1.16 8.29 -2.75
N PHE A 81 -0.75 7.10 -2.32
CA PHE A 81 0.21 6.28 -3.04
C PHE A 81 -0.04 4.79 -2.80
N ALA A 82 0.45 3.97 -3.72
CA ALA A 82 0.52 2.53 -3.60
C ALA A 82 1.92 2.04 -3.98
N GLN A 83 2.44 1.05 -3.23
CA GLN A 83 3.67 0.34 -3.55
C GLN A 83 3.34 -1.12 -3.84
N SER A 84 3.86 -1.65 -4.93
CA SER A 84 3.72 -3.05 -5.31
C SER A 84 5.04 -3.63 -5.80
N GLY A 85 5.14 -4.95 -5.82
CA GLY A 85 6.34 -5.65 -6.29
C GLY A 85 6.15 -7.16 -6.26
N PRO A 86 7.19 -7.95 -6.55
CA PRO A 86 7.13 -9.40 -6.48
C PRO A 86 6.73 -9.87 -5.09
N SER A 87 5.90 -10.92 -5.00
CA SER A 87 5.62 -11.57 -3.72
C SER A 87 6.84 -12.37 -3.26
N ASP A 88 7.13 -12.32 -1.96
CA ASP A 88 8.15 -13.13 -1.28
C ASP A 88 7.54 -14.33 -0.52
N ASP A 89 6.25 -14.57 -0.69
CA ASP A 89 5.56 -15.68 -0.05
C ASP A 89 5.99 -17.02 -0.67
N PRO A 90 6.36 -18.02 0.14
CA PRO A 90 6.95 -19.27 -0.35
C PRO A 90 5.95 -20.19 -1.07
N ASP A 91 4.65 -19.93 -0.91
CA ASP A 91 3.56 -20.75 -1.47
C ASP A 91 2.93 -20.16 -2.74
N VAL A 92 3.46 -19.07 -3.26
CA VAL A 92 3.02 -18.46 -4.53
C VAL A 92 4.19 -18.33 -5.52
N ASP A 93 3.88 -18.31 -6.80
CA ASP A 93 4.86 -18.06 -7.84
C ASP A 93 5.08 -16.53 -8.03
N PRO A 94 6.27 -16.00 -7.71
CA PRO A 94 6.54 -14.57 -7.85
C PRO A 94 6.51 -14.08 -9.31
N SER A 95 6.61 -14.98 -10.28
CA SER A 95 6.51 -14.61 -11.70
C SER A 95 5.08 -14.24 -12.09
N THR A 96 4.07 -14.86 -11.47
CA THR A 96 2.65 -14.62 -11.72
C THR A 96 1.92 -13.91 -10.58
N THR A 97 2.60 -13.66 -9.46
CA THR A 97 2.00 -12.99 -8.30
C THR A 97 2.64 -11.62 -8.06
N ILE A 98 1.80 -10.63 -7.75
CA ILE A 98 2.22 -9.33 -7.26
C ILE A 98 1.79 -9.15 -5.80
N ASN A 99 2.64 -8.54 -4.98
CA ASN A 99 2.25 -8.12 -3.63
C ASN A 99 2.07 -6.60 -3.58
N VAL A 100 0.97 -6.14 -2.95
CA VAL A 100 0.75 -4.73 -2.63
C VAL A 100 1.25 -4.49 -1.21
N PHE A 101 2.38 -3.81 -1.08
CA PHE A 101 3.06 -3.58 0.20
C PHE A 101 2.49 -2.39 0.97
N ALA A 102 1.99 -1.39 0.24
CA ALA A 102 1.44 -0.17 0.83
C ALA A 102 0.31 0.38 -0.05
N LEU A 103 -0.74 0.86 0.61
CA LEU A 103 -1.80 1.66 0.03
C LEU A 103 -2.24 2.67 1.08
N TYR A 104 -1.84 3.92 0.92
CA TYR A 104 -2.13 4.98 1.87
C TYR A 104 -2.71 6.19 1.16
N LEU A 105 -3.69 6.79 1.80
CA LEU A 105 -4.33 8.03 1.36
C LEU A 105 -4.21 9.08 2.45
N ASP A 106 -4.12 10.33 2.03
CA ASP A 106 -4.38 11.45 2.91
C ASP A 106 -5.73 11.25 3.62
N PRO A 107 -5.80 11.40 4.95
CA PRO A 107 -7.05 11.23 5.70
C PRO A 107 -8.22 12.05 5.16
N GLU A 108 -7.95 13.23 4.59
CA GLU A 108 -8.99 14.15 4.08
C GLU A 108 -9.72 13.64 2.83
N VAL A 109 -9.09 12.72 2.05
CA VAL A 109 -9.69 12.17 0.81
C VAL A 109 -10.22 10.75 0.97
N ARG A 110 -10.18 10.20 2.18
CA ARG A 110 -10.73 8.86 2.44
C ARG A 110 -12.24 8.81 2.22
N GLY A 111 -12.75 7.65 1.85
CA GLY A 111 -14.18 7.44 1.60
C GLY A 111 -14.69 8.04 0.28
N GLN A 112 -13.84 8.67 -0.52
CA GLN A 112 -14.21 9.31 -1.79
C GLN A 112 -13.92 8.43 -3.03
N GLY A 113 -13.47 7.18 -2.86
CA GLY A 113 -13.22 6.25 -3.96
C GLY A 113 -11.75 6.20 -4.43
N VAL A 114 -10.94 7.24 -4.15
CA VAL A 114 -9.55 7.35 -4.63
C VAL A 114 -8.71 6.10 -4.36
N GLY A 115 -8.81 5.54 -3.15
CA GLY A 115 -8.04 4.34 -2.79
C GLY A 115 -8.41 3.11 -3.60
N ARG A 116 -9.70 2.94 -3.92
CA ARG A 116 -10.16 1.87 -4.79
C ARG A 116 -9.61 2.05 -6.21
N THR A 117 -9.76 3.24 -6.77
CA THR A 117 -9.33 3.50 -8.15
C THR A 117 -7.81 3.41 -8.30
N LEU A 118 -7.02 3.88 -7.30
CA LEU A 118 -5.56 3.70 -7.28
C LEU A 118 -5.18 2.22 -7.20
N LEU A 119 -5.86 1.44 -6.35
CA LEU A 119 -5.63 0.00 -6.23
C LEU A 119 -5.96 -0.72 -7.54
N ASP A 120 -7.13 -0.43 -8.14
CA ASP A 120 -7.54 -1.02 -9.41
C ASP A 120 -6.54 -0.66 -10.53
N HIS A 121 -6.03 0.59 -10.59
CA HIS A 121 -4.97 1.00 -11.54
C HIS A 121 -3.70 0.14 -11.42
N VAL A 122 -3.20 -0.07 -10.20
CA VAL A 122 -2.01 -0.91 -9.95
C VAL A 122 -2.25 -2.37 -10.35
N LEU A 123 -3.45 -2.90 -10.07
CA LEU A 123 -3.80 -4.28 -10.41
C LEU A 123 -4.00 -4.48 -11.91
N ASP A 124 -4.55 -3.50 -12.61
CA ASP A 124 -4.72 -3.53 -14.07
C ASP A 124 -3.36 -3.52 -14.78
N GLU A 125 -2.40 -2.71 -14.31
CA GLU A 125 -1.03 -2.76 -14.81
C GLU A 125 -0.37 -4.12 -14.56
N ALA A 126 -0.53 -4.67 -13.34
CA ALA A 126 0.00 -5.99 -13.01
C ALA A 126 -0.59 -7.08 -13.89
N SER A 127 -1.92 -7.07 -14.10
CA SER A 127 -2.60 -8.00 -15.01
C SER A 127 -2.10 -7.86 -16.45
N SER A 128 -1.94 -6.64 -16.93
CA SER A 128 -1.37 -6.35 -18.26
C SER A 128 0.07 -6.85 -18.42
N ALA A 129 0.81 -6.92 -17.31
CA ALA A 129 2.16 -7.49 -17.26
C ALA A 129 2.18 -9.03 -17.07
N GLY A 130 1.01 -9.69 -17.10
CA GLY A 130 0.88 -11.14 -17.00
C GLY A 130 0.79 -11.68 -15.57
N LYS A 131 0.50 -10.83 -14.58
CA LYS A 131 0.22 -11.32 -13.24
C LYS A 131 -1.21 -11.86 -13.16
N GLU A 132 -1.37 -12.96 -12.44
CA GLU A 132 -2.63 -13.70 -12.30
C GLU A 132 -3.21 -13.60 -10.88
N LEU A 133 -2.36 -13.27 -9.90
CA LEU A 133 -2.69 -13.19 -8.49
C LEU A 133 -2.11 -11.92 -7.87
N ALA A 134 -2.88 -11.28 -7.01
CA ALA A 134 -2.40 -10.24 -6.12
C ALA A 134 -2.54 -10.68 -4.65
N THR A 135 -1.54 -10.36 -3.85
CA THR A 135 -1.53 -10.56 -2.40
C THR A 135 -1.28 -9.24 -1.68
N LEU A 136 -1.70 -9.16 -0.43
CA LEU A 136 -1.35 -8.11 0.51
C LEU A 136 -1.50 -8.62 1.95
N TYR A 137 -1.01 -7.84 2.90
CA TYR A 137 -1.12 -8.17 4.32
C TYR A 137 -1.83 -7.07 5.08
N VAL A 138 -2.77 -7.45 5.95
CA VAL A 138 -3.53 -6.55 6.82
C VAL A 138 -3.20 -6.90 8.28
N LEU A 139 -2.86 -5.88 9.07
CA LEU A 139 -2.64 -6.02 10.50
C LEU A 139 -3.90 -6.60 11.16
N VAL A 140 -3.73 -7.63 11.96
CA VAL A 140 -4.84 -8.22 12.74
C VAL A 140 -5.43 -7.16 13.68
N GLY A 141 -6.75 -6.97 13.60
CA GLY A 141 -7.46 -5.91 14.31
C GLY A 141 -7.65 -4.61 13.52
N ASN A 142 -7.06 -4.47 12.34
CA ASN A 142 -7.37 -3.34 11.45
C ASN A 142 -8.65 -3.62 10.64
N ASP A 143 -9.79 -3.53 11.33
CA ASP A 143 -11.09 -3.87 10.77
C ASP A 143 -11.50 -2.93 9.61
N ASP A 144 -11.09 -1.67 9.66
CA ASP A 144 -11.35 -0.71 8.58
C ASP A 144 -10.70 -1.13 7.26
N ALA A 145 -9.45 -1.58 7.32
CA ALA A 145 -8.75 -2.11 6.14
C ALA A 145 -9.37 -3.43 5.67
N ALA A 146 -9.72 -4.33 6.59
CA ALA A 146 -10.36 -5.59 6.27
C ALA A 146 -11.68 -5.36 5.52
N VAL A 147 -12.56 -4.49 6.04
CA VAL A 147 -13.83 -4.11 5.39
C VAL A 147 -13.60 -3.46 4.03
N PHE A 148 -12.56 -2.62 3.90
CA PHE A 148 -12.23 -2.02 2.60
C PHE A 148 -11.85 -3.09 1.58
N TYR A 149 -10.90 -3.98 1.91
CA TYR A 149 -10.44 -5.00 0.97
C TYR A 149 -11.53 -6.00 0.60
N GLU A 150 -12.36 -6.42 1.55
CA GLU A 150 -13.52 -7.26 1.26
C GLU A 150 -14.46 -6.61 0.23
N LYS A 151 -14.81 -5.33 0.43
CA LYS A 151 -15.67 -4.57 -0.49
C LYS A 151 -15.11 -4.43 -1.90
N VAL A 152 -13.78 -4.43 -2.05
CA VAL A 152 -13.13 -4.34 -3.36
C VAL A 152 -12.68 -5.71 -3.91
N GLY A 153 -13.24 -6.79 -3.37
CA GLY A 153 -13.16 -8.13 -3.95
C GLY A 153 -11.93 -8.94 -3.57
N TRP A 154 -11.31 -8.64 -2.43
CA TRP A 154 -10.25 -9.46 -1.86
C TRP A 154 -10.81 -10.50 -0.88
N GLU A 155 -10.13 -11.63 -0.78
CA GLU A 155 -10.45 -12.73 0.13
C GLU A 155 -9.38 -12.86 1.19
N SER A 156 -9.79 -12.92 2.47
CA SER A 156 -8.88 -13.12 3.61
C SER A 156 -8.41 -14.57 3.68
N GLU A 157 -7.12 -14.76 3.99
CA GLU A 157 -6.51 -16.03 4.34
C GLU A 157 -6.00 -15.96 5.81
N PRO A 158 -6.88 -16.09 6.79
CA PRO A 158 -6.56 -15.81 8.20
C PRO A 158 -5.51 -16.75 8.79
N ASP A 159 -5.33 -17.94 8.21
CA ASP A 159 -4.33 -18.93 8.64
C ASP A 159 -2.92 -18.64 8.09
N VAL A 160 -2.79 -17.70 7.16
CA VAL A 160 -1.50 -17.25 6.61
C VAL A 160 -1.10 -15.94 7.28
N VAL A 161 -0.22 -16.03 8.26
CA VAL A 161 0.17 -14.90 9.11
C VAL A 161 1.65 -14.58 8.96
N LYS A 162 1.97 -13.30 8.81
CA LYS A 162 3.32 -12.74 8.96
C LYS A 162 3.40 -11.92 10.24
N GLU A 163 4.53 -12.01 10.95
CA GLU A 163 4.76 -11.26 12.20
C GLU A 163 5.48 -9.92 11.98
N CYS A 164 5.89 -9.61 10.75
CA CYS A 164 6.63 -8.39 10.45
C CYS A 164 5.74 -7.33 9.79
N LEU A 165 5.55 -6.21 10.49
CA LEU A 165 4.79 -5.04 9.99
C LEU A 165 5.68 -4.05 9.20
N GLY A 166 6.98 -4.30 9.10
CA GLY A 166 7.97 -3.39 8.53
C GLY A 166 8.76 -2.64 9.61
N ASP A 167 9.91 -2.09 9.20
CA ASP A 167 10.84 -1.36 10.09
C ASP A 167 11.31 -2.15 11.33
N GLY A 168 11.29 -3.47 11.26
CA GLY A 168 11.66 -4.33 12.39
C GLY A 168 10.59 -4.41 13.49
N TYR A 169 9.38 -3.90 13.26
CA TYR A 169 8.28 -4.03 14.18
C TYR A 169 7.52 -5.34 13.93
N GLU A 170 7.38 -6.14 14.99
CA GLU A 170 6.66 -7.41 14.94
C GLU A 170 5.19 -7.19 15.35
N ALA A 171 4.28 -7.50 14.44
CA ALA A 171 2.85 -7.54 14.70
C ALA A 171 2.18 -8.50 13.71
N PRO A 172 1.17 -9.27 14.15
CA PRO A 172 0.53 -10.27 13.31
C PRO A 172 -0.29 -9.60 12.19
N GLN A 173 -0.07 -10.07 10.98
CA GLN A 173 -0.81 -9.65 9.80
C GLN A 173 -1.36 -10.87 9.08
N SER A 174 -2.62 -10.86 8.70
CA SER A 174 -3.21 -11.90 7.86
C SER A 174 -3.07 -11.55 6.38
N ARG A 175 -2.83 -12.58 5.55
CA ARG A 175 -2.78 -12.41 4.11
C ARG A 175 -4.18 -12.28 3.51
N TRP A 176 -4.27 -11.44 2.49
CA TRP A 176 -5.42 -11.30 1.62
C TRP A 176 -4.99 -11.54 0.19
N ARG A 177 -5.88 -12.10 -0.64
CA ARG A 177 -5.60 -12.35 -2.05
C ARG A 177 -6.74 -11.95 -2.95
N ARG A 178 -6.42 -11.67 -4.21
CA ARG A 178 -7.37 -11.38 -5.28
C ARG A 178 -6.84 -11.94 -6.59
N ALA A 179 -7.64 -12.75 -7.29
CA ALA A 179 -7.32 -13.18 -8.65
C ALA A 179 -7.40 -11.97 -9.61
N LEU A 180 -6.41 -11.87 -10.50
CA LEU A 180 -6.37 -10.87 -11.57
C LEU A 180 -6.93 -11.49 -12.85
N ARG A 181 -7.50 -10.66 -13.72
CA ARG A 181 -8.18 -11.10 -14.94
C ARG A 181 -7.52 -10.52 -16.18
#